data_e2c77b3702b7977e8523bf77593c7136
#
_entry.id   e2c77b3702b7977e8523bf77593c7136
#
_cell.length_a   1.000
_cell.length_b   1.000
_cell.length_c   1.000
_cell.angle_alpha   90.00
_cell.angle_beta   90.00
_cell.angle_gamma   90.00
#
_symmetry.space_group_name_H-M   'P 1'
#
loop_
_entity.id
_entity.type
_entity.pdbx_description
1 polymer ?
#
loop_
_entity_poly.entity_id
_entity_poly.type
_entity_poly.pdbx_seq_one_letter_code
_entity_poly.pdbx_strand_id
1 'polypeptide(L)'
;MPSPACTPAPTPARDAGRLRQLRRAVALATAGTALTTAMTAVATPASAADDYPWRTAADGAGDPWGFTARQCVSWTAFKLAQRGVPLDNLRDGWGSAADWDNAARRLGHGIGARPVVGAVAHWNPGERAPQHLRGSRRPNGWLIGSGAGHVGYVTGVHPDGSAVVQQYNGAGTLAWSIVRVRAPRYLYVGVSPPA
;
A
#
# COMPACT_ATOMS: atom_id res chain seq x y z
N MET A 1 27.55 50.40 26.19
CA MET A 1 27.33 50.83 24.79
C MET A 1 25.85 50.55 24.46
N PRO A 2 25.07 51.59 24.15
CA PRO A 2 23.63 51.43 23.92
C PRO A 2 23.32 51.02 22.48
N SER A 3 22.30 50.18 22.34
CA SER A 3 21.70 49.78 21.04
C SER A 3 21.02 50.92 20.34
N PRO A 4 21.04 50.94 19.00
CA PRO A 4 20.30 51.93 18.21
C PRO A 4 18.81 51.51 18.04
N ALA A 5 17.95 52.52 18.14
CA ALA A 5 16.53 52.49 17.97
C ALA A 5 16.07 52.28 16.52
N CYS A 6 15.02 51.50 16.32
CA CYS A 6 14.28 51.36 15.10
C CYS A 6 13.35 52.56 14.84
N THR A 7 13.49 53.21 13.69
CA THR A 7 12.59 54.24 13.18
C THR A 7 11.46 53.61 12.37
N PRO A 8 10.20 54.03 12.52
CA PRO A 8 9.08 53.52 11.69
C PRO A 8 8.99 54.25 10.34
N ALA A 9 8.63 53.51 9.30
CA ALA A 9 8.40 53.98 7.95
C ALA A 9 7.01 54.64 7.78
N PRO A 10 6.85 55.57 6.84
CA PRO A 10 5.64 56.38 6.68
C PRO A 10 4.54 55.68 5.91
N THR A 11 3.30 55.96 6.33
CA THR A 11 2.03 55.58 5.70
C THR A 11 1.77 56.37 4.44
N PRO A 12 1.32 55.75 3.30
CA PRO A 12 0.84 56.51 2.17
C PRO A 12 -0.63 56.90 2.31
N ALA A 13 -0.93 58.12 1.88
CA ALA A 13 -2.20 58.81 1.93
C ALA A 13 -3.28 58.18 1.02
N ARG A 14 -4.50 58.30 1.50
CA ARG A 14 -5.75 58.07 0.74
C ARG A 14 -5.96 59.22 -0.24
N ASP A 15 -6.19 58.88 -1.47
CA ASP A 15 -6.75 59.83 -2.42
C ASP A 15 -8.15 59.37 -2.84
N ALA A 16 -9.09 60.31 -2.65
CA ALA A 16 -10.50 60.14 -2.94
C ALA A 16 -10.83 60.86 -4.26
N GLY A 17 -11.62 60.20 -5.08
CA GLY A 17 -12.44 60.96 -6.01
C GLY A 17 -12.20 60.69 -7.48
N ARG A 18 -13.13 59.99 -8.10
CA ARG A 18 -13.95 60.50 -9.21
C ARG A 18 -15.00 59.48 -9.68
N LEU A 19 -16.27 59.82 -9.40
CA LEU A 19 -17.44 59.32 -10.11
C LEU A 19 -17.34 59.60 -11.61
N ARG A 20 -17.57 58.63 -12.47
CA ARG A 20 -18.29 58.86 -13.77
C ARG A 20 -18.86 57.53 -14.32
N GLN A 21 -20.21 57.57 -14.36
CA GLN A 21 -21.09 57.16 -15.44
C GLN A 21 -21.05 55.71 -15.99
N LEU A 22 -22.07 55.00 -15.61
CA LEU A 22 -23.02 54.17 -16.37
C LEU A 22 -22.71 53.94 -17.86
N ARG A 23 -22.38 52.70 -18.21
CA ARG A 23 -22.90 52.07 -19.44
C ARG A 23 -23.30 50.63 -19.09
N ARG A 24 -24.60 50.39 -19.21
CA ARG A 24 -25.20 49.06 -19.19
C ARG A 24 -24.73 48.30 -20.42
N ALA A 25 -23.95 47.28 -20.23
CA ALA A 25 -23.71 46.22 -21.19
C ALA A 25 -24.36 44.94 -20.64
N VAL A 26 -25.44 44.56 -21.31
CA VAL A 26 -26.12 43.25 -21.10
C VAL A 26 -25.15 42.24 -21.74
N ALA A 27 -24.42 41.50 -20.93
CA ALA A 27 -23.69 40.33 -21.37
C ALA A 27 -24.58 39.11 -21.16
N LEU A 28 -25.02 38.50 -22.27
CA LEU A 28 -25.60 37.15 -22.25
C LEU A 28 -24.53 36.18 -21.72
N ALA A 29 -24.73 35.69 -20.53
CA ALA A 29 -23.94 34.59 -20.01
C ALA A 29 -24.44 33.28 -20.64
N THR A 30 -23.76 32.79 -21.67
CA THR A 30 -23.91 31.41 -22.12
C THR A 30 -23.25 30.50 -21.07
N ALA A 31 -24.05 29.84 -20.29
CA ALA A 31 -23.61 28.79 -19.36
C ALA A 31 -23.12 27.59 -20.19
N GLY A 32 -21.81 27.58 -20.44
CA GLY A 32 -21.11 26.41 -20.95
C GLY A 32 -20.96 25.39 -19.83
N THR A 33 -21.80 24.36 -19.82
CA THR A 33 -21.64 23.18 -18.99
C THR A 33 -20.38 22.43 -19.46
N ALA A 34 -19.27 22.65 -18.79
CA ALA A 34 -18.09 21.81 -18.96
C ALA A 34 -18.39 20.44 -18.36
N LEU A 35 -18.67 19.45 -19.21
CA LEU A 35 -18.64 18.03 -18.81
C LEU A 35 -17.18 17.68 -18.47
N THR A 36 -16.83 17.69 -17.21
CA THR A 36 -15.62 17.04 -16.72
C THR A 36 -15.85 15.53 -16.77
N THR A 37 -15.42 14.90 -17.86
CA THR A 37 -15.27 13.44 -17.91
C THR A 37 -14.19 13.06 -16.91
N ALA A 38 -14.60 12.58 -15.74
CA ALA A 38 -13.70 11.92 -14.81
C ALA A 38 -13.16 10.67 -15.50
N MET A 39 -11.91 10.72 -15.95
CA MET A 39 -11.19 9.52 -16.38
C MET A 39 -10.99 8.66 -15.14
N THR A 40 -11.86 7.67 -14.96
CA THR A 40 -11.57 6.56 -14.04
C THR A 40 -10.35 5.83 -14.56
N ALA A 41 -9.21 6.02 -13.90
CA ALA A 41 -8.03 5.22 -14.16
C ALA A 41 -8.39 3.76 -13.86
N VAL A 42 -8.57 2.98 -14.91
CA VAL A 42 -8.67 1.51 -14.80
C VAL A 42 -7.31 1.06 -14.34
N ALA A 43 -7.21 0.70 -13.06
CA ALA A 43 -5.99 0.08 -12.54
C ALA A 43 -5.74 -1.18 -13.36
N THR A 44 -4.62 -1.21 -14.08
CA THR A 44 -4.15 -2.41 -14.79
C THR A 44 -4.09 -3.54 -13.76
N PRO A 45 -4.70 -4.70 -14.03
CA PRO A 45 -4.60 -5.83 -13.13
C PRO A 45 -3.11 -6.16 -12.96
N ALA A 46 -2.67 -6.26 -11.70
CA ALA A 46 -1.30 -6.68 -11.40
C ALA A 46 -1.03 -7.99 -12.14
N SER A 47 0.09 -8.05 -12.87
CA SER A 47 0.47 -9.22 -13.66
C SER A 47 0.26 -10.51 -12.87
N ALA A 48 -0.47 -11.46 -13.45
CA ALA A 48 -0.67 -12.79 -12.86
C ALA A 48 0.56 -13.71 -13.08
N ALA A 49 1.71 -13.15 -13.43
CA ALA A 49 2.95 -13.85 -13.69
C ALA A 49 3.96 -13.65 -12.56
N ASP A 50 4.90 -14.60 -12.42
CA ASP A 50 6.05 -14.48 -11.55
C ASP A 50 7.06 -13.50 -12.18
N ASP A 51 6.94 -12.23 -11.83
CA ASP A 51 7.82 -11.13 -12.25
C ASP A 51 9.00 -10.90 -11.29
N TYR A 52 9.23 -11.83 -10.34
CA TYR A 52 10.25 -11.68 -9.31
C TYR A 52 11.67 -11.83 -9.89
N PRO A 53 12.54 -10.79 -9.78
CA PRO A 53 13.86 -10.82 -10.37
C PRO A 53 14.77 -11.91 -9.79
N TRP A 54 14.59 -12.27 -8.52
CA TRP A 54 15.40 -13.26 -7.81
C TRP A 54 14.77 -14.66 -7.79
N ARG A 55 13.85 -14.97 -8.70
CA ARG A 55 13.17 -16.29 -8.75
C ARG A 55 14.11 -17.48 -8.94
N THR A 56 15.31 -17.24 -9.51
CA THR A 56 16.35 -18.27 -9.72
C THR A 56 17.53 -18.12 -8.76
N ALA A 57 17.42 -17.25 -7.75
CA ALA A 57 18.50 -17.08 -6.76
C ALA A 57 18.76 -18.39 -6.01
N ALA A 58 20.00 -18.62 -5.63
CA ALA A 58 20.38 -19.75 -4.78
C ALA A 58 19.65 -19.67 -3.42
N ASP A 59 19.45 -20.82 -2.78
CA ASP A 59 18.88 -20.87 -1.45
C ASP A 59 19.78 -20.10 -0.47
N GLY A 60 19.16 -19.27 0.37
CA GLY A 60 19.88 -18.42 1.32
C GLY A 60 20.44 -17.12 0.74
N ALA A 61 20.37 -16.89 -0.57
CA ALA A 61 20.80 -15.62 -1.15
C ALA A 61 20.00 -14.45 -0.59
N GLY A 62 20.67 -13.32 -0.32
CA GLY A 62 20.02 -12.08 0.12
C GLY A 62 19.38 -11.33 -1.04
N ASP A 63 18.39 -10.49 -0.71
CA ASP A 63 17.75 -9.51 -1.60
C ASP A 63 18.15 -8.07 -1.21
N PRO A 64 17.80 -7.06 -2.02
CA PRO A 64 18.15 -5.66 -1.73
C PRO A 64 17.48 -5.07 -0.48
N TRP A 65 16.46 -5.70 0.07
CA TRP A 65 15.72 -5.24 1.25
C TRP A 65 16.15 -5.92 2.55
N GLY A 66 17.21 -6.77 2.49
CA GLY A 66 17.76 -7.47 3.66
C GLY A 66 16.97 -8.71 4.06
N PHE A 67 16.22 -9.32 3.12
CA PHE A 67 15.56 -10.61 3.31
C PHE A 67 16.25 -11.71 2.50
N THR A 68 15.92 -12.96 2.82
CA THR A 68 16.32 -14.09 1.99
C THR A 68 15.46 -14.17 0.75
N ALA A 69 16.07 -14.20 -0.42
CA ALA A 69 15.38 -14.32 -1.71
C ALA A 69 14.50 -15.57 -1.77
N ARG A 70 13.46 -15.54 -2.59
CA ARG A 70 12.48 -16.61 -2.76
C ARG A 70 11.67 -16.95 -1.50
N GLN A 71 11.77 -16.14 -0.44
CA GLN A 71 10.90 -16.22 0.73
C GLN A 71 9.69 -15.28 0.60
N CYS A 72 8.65 -15.55 1.38
CA CYS A 72 7.43 -14.75 1.39
C CYS A 72 7.68 -13.28 1.71
N VAL A 73 8.57 -13.00 2.66
CA VAL A 73 8.97 -11.64 3.07
C VAL A 73 9.67 -10.88 1.95
N SER A 74 10.58 -11.54 1.24
CA SER A 74 11.32 -10.97 0.11
C SER A 74 10.40 -10.63 -1.06
N TRP A 75 9.51 -11.56 -1.43
CA TRP A 75 8.50 -11.31 -2.45
C TRP A 75 7.58 -10.13 -2.10
N THR A 76 7.10 -10.10 -0.87
CA THR A 76 6.21 -9.05 -0.41
C THR A 76 6.93 -7.69 -0.39
N ALA A 77 8.20 -7.64 0.04
CA ALA A 77 9.04 -6.44 -0.02
C ALA A 77 9.23 -5.96 -1.47
N PHE A 78 9.48 -6.87 -2.41
CA PHE A 78 9.56 -6.55 -3.84
C PHE A 78 8.26 -5.90 -4.36
N LYS A 79 7.10 -6.47 -4.05
CA LYS A 79 5.80 -5.91 -4.49
C LYS A 79 5.50 -4.55 -3.86
N LEU A 80 5.88 -4.33 -2.62
CA LEU A 80 5.79 -3.02 -1.96
C LEU A 80 6.73 -2.01 -2.62
N ALA A 81 7.98 -2.39 -2.90
CA ALA A 81 8.95 -1.54 -3.58
C ALA A 81 8.49 -1.11 -4.98
N GLN A 82 7.85 -2.01 -5.76
CA GLN A 82 7.25 -1.67 -7.05
C GLN A 82 6.17 -0.57 -6.95
N ARG A 83 5.56 -0.39 -5.77
CA ARG A 83 4.59 0.66 -5.49
C ARG A 83 5.20 1.91 -4.86
N GLY A 84 6.51 2.03 -4.81
CA GLY A 84 7.19 3.15 -4.20
C GLY A 84 7.22 3.11 -2.66
N VAL A 85 7.02 1.94 -2.06
CA VAL A 85 7.07 1.70 -0.61
C VAL A 85 8.19 0.69 -0.31
N PRO A 86 9.47 1.06 -0.49
CA PRO A 86 10.58 0.15 -0.22
C PRO A 86 10.70 -0.10 1.28
N LEU A 87 10.84 -1.37 1.66
CA LEU A 87 11.19 -1.77 3.02
C LEU A 87 12.72 -1.83 3.15
N ASP A 88 13.20 -1.69 4.37
CA ASP A 88 14.60 -1.95 4.72
C ASP A 88 14.61 -2.77 6.01
N ASN A 89 14.81 -4.08 5.86
CA ASN A 89 14.77 -5.01 7.00
C ASN A 89 15.88 -4.73 8.00
N LEU A 90 17.05 -4.33 7.52
CA LEU A 90 18.23 -4.10 8.39
C LEU A 90 18.04 -2.84 9.23
N ARG A 91 17.46 -1.79 8.65
CA ARG A 91 17.17 -0.54 9.36
C ARG A 91 15.91 -0.62 10.21
N ASP A 92 14.84 -1.18 9.65
CA ASP A 92 13.50 -1.07 10.22
C ASP A 92 13.11 -2.31 11.03
N GLY A 93 13.90 -3.39 10.99
CA GLY A 93 13.71 -4.59 11.79
C GLY A 93 12.38 -5.30 11.52
N TRP A 94 12.04 -5.53 10.24
CA TRP A 94 10.85 -6.28 9.86
C TRP A 94 10.90 -7.75 10.27
N GLY A 95 12.12 -8.34 10.27
CA GLY A 95 12.35 -9.70 10.73
C GLY A 95 11.76 -10.79 9.84
N SER A 96 11.42 -11.90 10.46
CA SER A 96 10.67 -12.99 9.83
C SER A 96 9.20 -12.59 9.64
N ALA A 97 8.44 -13.36 8.87
CA ALA A 97 7.03 -13.06 8.67
C ALA A 97 6.25 -12.95 9.99
N ALA A 98 6.62 -13.71 11.03
CA ALA A 98 6.03 -13.65 12.36
C ALA A 98 6.18 -12.28 13.05
N ASP A 99 7.17 -11.50 12.65
CA ASP A 99 7.49 -10.21 13.28
C ASP A 99 6.79 -9.04 12.59
N TRP A 100 6.22 -9.24 11.41
CA TRP A 100 5.73 -8.17 10.54
C TRP A 100 4.57 -7.36 11.13
N ASP A 101 3.67 -7.97 11.88
CA ASP A 101 2.59 -7.23 12.52
C ASP A 101 3.11 -6.34 13.66
N ASN A 102 4.12 -6.79 14.41
CA ASN A 102 4.79 -6.00 15.42
C ASN A 102 5.62 -4.86 14.79
N ALA A 103 6.35 -5.14 13.72
CA ALA A 103 7.08 -4.13 12.96
C ALA A 103 6.11 -3.08 12.38
N ALA A 104 5.01 -3.50 11.78
CA ALA A 104 4.00 -2.60 11.24
C ALA A 104 3.45 -1.65 12.33
N ARG A 105 3.08 -2.17 13.51
CA ARG A 105 2.63 -1.32 14.64
C ARG A 105 3.71 -0.33 15.08
N ARG A 106 4.94 -0.79 15.25
CA ARG A 106 6.07 0.05 15.67
C ARG A 106 6.35 1.18 14.68
N LEU A 107 6.18 0.92 13.38
CA LEU A 107 6.41 1.86 12.29
C LEU A 107 5.17 2.71 11.96
N GLY A 108 4.07 2.57 12.72
CA GLY A 108 2.86 3.39 12.56
C GLY A 108 1.94 2.96 11.42
N HIS A 109 2.09 1.75 10.88
CA HIS A 109 1.18 1.21 9.87
C HIS A 109 -0.09 0.64 10.52
N GLY A 110 -1.24 0.86 9.86
CA GLY A 110 -2.50 0.29 10.28
C GLY A 110 -2.55 -1.23 10.10
N ILE A 111 -3.34 -1.89 10.96
CA ILE A 111 -3.62 -3.32 10.88
C ILE A 111 -5.12 -3.54 11.04
N GLY A 112 -5.71 -4.42 10.25
CA GLY A 112 -7.13 -4.73 10.33
C GLY A 112 -7.50 -6.07 9.72
N ALA A 113 -8.79 -6.41 9.80
CA ALA A 113 -9.32 -7.69 9.31
C ALA A 113 -9.81 -7.63 7.86
N ARG A 114 -9.93 -6.44 7.26
CA ARG A 114 -10.47 -6.28 5.91
C ARG A 114 -9.35 -6.14 4.89
N PRO A 115 -9.35 -6.91 3.78
CA PRO A 115 -8.35 -6.76 2.72
C PRO A 115 -8.57 -5.48 1.92
N VAL A 116 -7.48 -4.86 1.47
CA VAL A 116 -7.45 -3.88 0.38
C VAL A 116 -6.34 -4.26 -0.59
N VAL A 117 -6.50 -3.94 -1.86
CA VAL A 117 -5.45 -4.16 -2.85
C VAL A 117 -4.19 -3.38 -2.44
N GLY A 118 -3.06 -4.07 -2.41
CA GLY A 118 -1.79 -3.52 -1.96
C GLY A 118 -1.47 -3.71 -0.48
N ALA A 119 -2.41 -4.17 0.33
CA ALA A 119 -2.11 -4.58 1.71
C ALA A 119 -1.31 -5.88 1.73
N VAL A 120 -0.71 -6.15 2.88
CA VAL A 120 -0.01 -7.40 3.16
C VAL A 120 -0.93 -8.31 3.97
N ALA A 121 -1.31 -9.46 3.41
CA ALA A 121 -1.96 -10.53 4.14
C ALA A 121 -0.93 -11.19 5.07
N HIS A 122 -1.27 -11.37 6.34
CA HIS A 122 -0.32 -11.79 7.36
C HIS A 122 -0.87 -12.92 8.25
N TRP A 123 -0.02 -13.89 8.56
CA TRP A 123 -0.26 -15.02 9.46
C TRP A 123 0.89 -15.17 10.44
N ASN A 124 0.57 -15.31 11.70
CA ASN A 124 1.52 -15.75 12.71
C ASN A 124 1.80 -17.26 12.62
N PRO A 125 2.87 -17.75 13.25
CA PRO A 125 3.14 -19.18 13.32
C PRO A 125 1.91 -19.98 13.80
N GLY A 126 1.60 -21.05 13.08
CA GLY A 126 0.47 -21.93 13.42
C GLY A 126 -0.92 -21.46 13.00
N GLU A 127 -1.06 -20.23 12.51
CA GLU A 127 -2.35 -19.75 12.01
C GLU A 127 -2.72 -20.40 10.66
N ARG A 128 -4.01 -20.59 10.44
CA ARG A 128 -4.55 -21.27 9.26
C ARG A 128 -5.31 -20.31 8.36
N ALA A 129 -5.28 -20.56 7.04
CA ALA A 129 -6.27 -20.00 6.14
C ALA A 129 -7.60 -20.74 6.28
N PRO A 130 -8.76 -20.04 6.29
CA PRO A 130 -10.06 -20.70 6.29
C PRO A 130 -10.26 -21.61 5.07
N GLN A 131 -10.91 -22.76 5.28
CA GLN A 131 -10.90 -23.94 4.42
C GLN A 131 -11.68 -23.86 3.12
N HIS A 132 -12.62 -22.95 2.94
CA HIS A 132 -13.66 -23.09 1.91
C HIS A 132 -13.82 -21.85 1.04
N LEU A 133 -12.72 -21.34 0.47
CA LEU A 133 -12.86 -20.36 -0.58
C LEU A 133 -12.95 -21.06 -1.93
N ARG A 134 -14.05 -20.83 -2.64
CA ARG A 134 -14.28 -21.37 -3.98
C ARG A 134 -13.09 -21.05 -4.88
N GLY A 135 -12.46 -22.08 -5.44
CA GLY A 135 -11.23 -21.94 -6.25
C GLY A 135 -9.93 -22.22 -5.49
N SER A 136 -9.95 -22.45 -4.18
CA SER A 136 -8.80 -22.98 -3.45
C SER A 136 -8.64 -24.48 -3.77
N ARG A 137 -7.51 -24.86 -4.35
CA ARG A 137 -7.21 -26.26 -4.69
C ARG A 137 -6.78 -27.12 -3.52
N ARG A 138 -6.78 -26.59 -2.28
CA ARG A 138 -6.31 -27.35 -1.10
C ARG A 138 -7.42 -27.52 -0.09
N PRO A 139 -7.85 -28.77 0.15
CA PRO A 139 -8.78 -29.09 1.23
C PRO A 139 -8.08 -28.97 2.59
N ASN A 140 -8.87 -28.71 3.65
CA ASN A 140 -8.48 -28.85 5.05
C ASN A 140 -7.52 -27.82 5.64
N GLY A 141 -7.92 -26.52 5.64
CA GLY A 141 -7.29 -25.50 6.50
C GLY A 141 -5.77 -25.55 6.45
N TRP A 142 -5.24 -25.08 5.36
CA TRP A 142 -3.82 -25.05 5.09
C TRP A 142 -3.08 -24.31 6.20
N LEU A 143 -2.13 -24.98 6.85
CA LEU A 143 -1.26 -24.32 7.82
C LEU A 143 -0.34 -23.38 7.03
N ILE A 144 -0.60 -22.08 7.16
CA ILE A 144 0.24 -21.05 6.60
C ILE A 144 1.16 -20.59 7.72
N GLY A 145 2.46 -20.52 7.47
CA GLY A 145 3.40 -19.99 8.44
C GLY A 145 3.82 -20.98 9.51
N SER A 146 4.29 -22.17 9.12
CA SER A 146 5.02 -23.03 10.03
C SER A 146 6.25 -22.30 10.59
N GLY A 147 6.36 -22.19 11.91
CA GLY A 147 7.53 -21.66 12.62
C GLY A 147 7.85 -20.16 12.40
N ALA A 148 7.91 -19.69 11.17
CA ALA A 148 8.32 -18.33 10.83
C ALA A 148 7.14 -17.37 10.48
N GLY A 149 5.89 -17.84 10.56
CA GLY A 149 4.74 -17.09 10.05
C GLY A 149 4.68 -17.04 8.52
N HIS A 150 3.78 -16.24 7.96
CA HIS A 150 3.68 -16.04 6.52
C HIS A 150 3.14 -14.66 6.16
N VAL A 151 3.60 -14.14 5.01
CA VAL A 151 3.08 -12.92 4.41
C VAL A 151 2.84 -13.12 2.91
N GLY A 152 1.90 -12.33 2.37
CA GLY A 152 1.66 -12.29 0.93
C GLY A 152 1.03 -10.97 0.53
N TYR A 153 1.16 -10.60 -0.74
CA TYR A 153 0.71 -9.33 -1.27
C TYR A 153 -0.70 -9.45 -1.85
N VAL A 154 -1.62 -8.59 -1.42
CA VAL A 154 -3.01 -8.57 -1.89
C VAL A 154 -3.08 -7.89 -3.26
N THR A 155 -3.53 -8.64 -4.28
CA THR A 155 -3.70 -8.14 -5.65
C THR A 155 -5.16 -7.98 -6.07
N GLY A 156 -6.09 -8.50 -5.29
CA GLY A 156 -7.53 -8.36 -5.54
C GLY A 156 -8.35 -8.64 -4.30
N VAL A 157 -9.57 -8.13 -4.28
CA VAL A 157 -10.55 -8.37 -3.22
C VAL A 157 -11.88 -8.75 -3.87
N HIS A 158 -12.46 -9.85 -3.42
CA HIS A 158 -13.77 -10.32 -3.87
C HIS A 158 -14.92 -9.69 -3.04
N PRO A 159 -16.13 -9.62 -3.60
CA PRO A 159 -17.30 -9.10 -2.88
C PRO A 159 -17.61 -9.82 -1.56
N ASP A 160 -17.20 -11.09 -1.42
CA ASP A 160 -17.35 -11.86 -0.18
C ASP A 160 -16.29 -11.53 0.88
N GLY A 161 -15.40 -10.56 0.62
CA GLY A 161 -14.34 -10.15 1.54
C GLY A 161 -13.12 -11.05 1.53
N SER A 162 -13.02 -12.03 0.62
CA SER A 162 -11.79 -12.80 0.42
C SER A 162 -10.79 -12.03 -0.44
N ALA A 163 -9.50 -12.25 -0.23
CA ALA A 163 -8.41 -11.64 -0.96
C ALA A 163 -7.79 -12.61 -1.98
N VAL A 164 -7.39 -12.08 -3.13
CA VAL A 164 -6.43 -12.71 -4.03
C VAL A 164 -5.04 -12.30 -3.56
N VAL A 165 -4.23 -13.26 -3.17
CA VAL A 165 -2.90 -13.03 -2.61
C VAL A 165 -1.85 -13.70 -3.48
N GLN A 166 -0.87 -12.93 -3.92
CA GLN A 166 0.36 -13.42 -4.52
C GLN A 166 1.41 -13.64 -3.43
N GLN A 167 2.12 -14.75 -3.50
CA GLN A 167 3.05 -15.16 -2.47
C GLN A 167 4.19 -16.01 -3.03
N TYR A 168 5.28 -16.07 -2.28
CA TYR A 168 6.36 -17.03 -2.46
C TYR A 168 6.43 -17.99 -1.29
N ASN A 169 6.90 -19.20 -1.54
CA ASN A 169 7.17 -20.22 -0.52
C ASN A 169 6.00 -20.56 0.41
N GLY A 170 4.78 -20.29 0.01
CA GLY A 170 3.59 -20.58 0.83
C GLY A 170 3.39 -22.06 1.14
N ALA A 171 4.01 -22.96 0.39
CA ALA A 171 3.97 -24.41 0.60
C ALA A 171 5.35 -25.00 0.96
N GLY A 172 6.34 -24.18 1.30
CA GLY A 172 7.70 -24.63 1.56
C GLY A 172 8.49 -25.05 0.31
N THR A 173 8.05 -24.63 -0.87
CA THR A 173 8.63 -25.05 -2.17
C THR A 173 9.53 -24.00 -2.82
N LEU A 174 9.72 -22.85 -2.17
CA LEU A 174 10.44 -21.69 -2.71
C LEU A 174 9.87 -21.25 -4.08
N ALA A 175 8.60 -21.48 -4.32
CA ALA A 175 7.91 -21.17 -5.56
C ALA A 175 6.83 -20.11 -5.35
N TRP A 176 6.58 -19.36 -6.41
CA TRP A 176 5.51 -18.41 -6.51
C TRP A 176 4.14 -19.09 -6.65
N SER A 177 3.12 -18.47 -6.10
CA SER A 177 1.74 -18.91 -6.25
C SER A 177 0.74 -17.79 -6.02
N ILE A 178 -0.49 -18.01 -6.53
CA ILE A 178 -1.65 -17.16 -6.25
C ILE A 178 -2.66 -17.99 -5.46
N VAL A 179 -3.18 -17.42 -4.39
CA VAL A 179 -4.21 -18.07 -3.58
C VAL A 179 -5.36 -17.10 -3.32
N ARG A 180 -6.57 -17.64 -3.19
CA ARG A 180 -7.73 -16.91 -2.69
C ARG A 180 -7.96 -17.32 -1.24
N VAL A 181 -7.85 -16.34 -0.31
CA VAL A 181 -7.85 -16.59 1.12
C VAL A 181 -8.52 -15.47 1.91
N ARG A 182 -8.84 -15.75 3.18
CA ARG A 182 -9.05 -14.75 4.22
C ARG A 182 -7.90 -14.87 5.21
N ALA A 183 -7.06 -13.83 5.28
CA ALA A 183 -6.01 -13.77 6.28
C ALA A 183 -6.61 -13.36 7.64
N PRO A 184 -6.02 -13.79 8.75
CA PRO A 184 -6.41 -13.33 10.09
C PRO A 184 -6.28 -11.82 10.24
N ARG A 185 -5.32 -11.20 9.53
CA ARG A 185 -5.09 -9.76 9.50
C ARG A 185 -4.43 -9.31 8.21
N TYR A 186 -4.57 -8.01 7.96
CA TYR A 186 -3.92 -7.32 6.84
C TYR A 186 -3.15 -6.11 7.39
N LEU A 187 -1.90 -5.96 6.94
CA LEU A 187 -1.05 -4.82 7.29
C LEU A 187 -1.17 -3.78 6.17
N TYR A 188 -1.52 -2.56 6.51
CA TYR A 188 -1.74 -1.48 5.55
C TYR A 188 -0.47 -0.66 5.32
N VAL A 189 0.55 -1.32 4.77
CA VAL A 189 1.85 -0.72 4.47
C VAL A 189 1.76 0.05 3.17
N GLY A 190 1.80 1.37 3.25
CA GLY A 190 1.67 2.26 2.07
C GLY A 190 0.28 2.26 1.41
N VAL A 191 -0.75 1.81 2.11
CA VAL A 191 -2.16 1.92 1.71
C VAL A 191 -3.01 2.33 2.90
N SER A 192 -4.14 2.99 2.63
CA SER A 192 -5.09 3.35 3.66
C SER A 192 -5.93 2.13 4.09
N PRO A 193 -6.28 2.02 5.38
CA PRO A 193 -7.31 1.10 5.83
C PRO A 193 -8.62 1.33 5.07
N PRO A 194 -9.44 0.30 4.86
CA PRO A 194 -10.77 0.50 4.28
C PRO A 194 -11.66 1.26 5.26
N ALA A 195 -12.47 2.17 4.72
CA ALA A 195 -13.45 2.95 5.47
C ALA A 195 -14.47 2.07 6.21
#